data_895d3774282ede860c9e48b79ff30fe3
#
_entry.id   895d3774282ede860c9e48b79ff30fe3
#
_cell.length_a   1.000
_cell.length_b   1.000
_cell.length_c   1.000
_cell.angle_alpha   90.00
_cell.angle_beta   90.00
_cell.angle_gamma   90.00
#
_symmetry.space_group_name_H-M   'P 1'
#
loop_
_entity.id
_entity.type
_entity.pdbx_description
1 polymer ?
#
loop_
_entity_poly.entity_id
_entity_poly.type
_entity_poly.pdbx_seq_one_letter_code
_entity_poly.pdbx_strand_id
1 'polypeptide(L)'
;MKGREDSLSVFMEHALEIIGTLVGLLYLWLEYRASIYLWIAGIIMPAVYIFVYYDAGLYADFGINIYYLGAAIYGWMMWKYGTFLRRKILRQKAPVQQVEDRRTEGQKELPITRMPVRYLLPLTVIFAAALLGIAWILVNFTDSNVPWLDSFTTAMSIIGMWMLARKYVEQWWAWIAVDVVSTGLYIYKGLDFTAGLYGLYTIIAIFGYFKWRKMMNK
;
A
#
# COMPACT_ATOMS: atom_id res chain seq x y z
N MET A 1 0.62 42.52 -10.58
CA MET A 1 -0.29 41.43 -10.16
C MET A 1 0.26 40.07 -10.55
N LYS A 2 0.72 39.85 -11.78
CA LYS A 2 1.25 38.56 -12.29
C LYS A 2 2.36 37.95 -11.42
N GLY A 3 3.37 38.72 -10.98
CA GLY A 3 4.46 38.20 -10.13
C GLY A 3 4.07 37.77 -8.71
N ARG A 4 2.90 38.20 -8.22
CA ARG A 4 2.36 37.81 -6.92
C ARG A 4 1.56 36.53 -7.02
N GLU A 5 0.92 36.29 -8.15
CA GLU A 5 0.22 35.04 -8.47
C GLU A 5 1.21 33.90 -8.72
N ASP A 6 2.31 34.19 -9.45
CA ASP A 6 3.38 33.21 -9.70
C ASP A 6 4.10 32.80 -8.39
N SER A 7 4.34 33.74 -7.46
CA SER A 7 4.95 33.40 -6.16
C SER A 7 4.02 32.64 -5.24
N LEU A 8 2.70 32.87 -5.32
CA LEU A 8 1.70 32.16 -4.52
C LEU A 8 1.52 30.73 -5.02
N SER A 9 1.52 30.51 -6.35
CA SER A 9 1.43 29.17 -6.94
C SER A 9 2.64 28.31 -6.57
N VAL A 10 3.85 28.84 -6.68
CA VAL A 10 5.10 28.17 -6.29
C VAL A 10 5.09 27.83 -4.79
N PHE A 11 4.64 28.74 -3.94
CA PHE A 11 4.50 28.48 -2.50
C PHE A 11 3.48 27.36 -2.21
N MET A 12 2.33 27.37 -2.90
CA MET A 12 1.31 26.35 -2.75
C MET A 12 1.80 24.98 -3.21
N GLU A 13 2.52 24.88 -4.32
CA GLU A 13 3.12 23.62 -4.81
C GLU A 13 4.09 23.03 -3.79
N HIS A 14 5.01 23.84 -3.26
CA HIS A 14 5.94 23.39 -2.21
C HIS A 14 5.22 22.98 -0.91
N ALA A 15 4.17 23.70 -0.52
CA ALA A 15 3.40 23.36 0.66
C ALA A 15 2.68 22.01 0.50
N LEU A 16 2.08 21.75 -0.68
CA LEU A 16 1.44 20.47 -0.98
C LEU A 16 2.43 19.31 -1.01
N GLU A 17 3.63 19.53 -1.56
CA GLU A 17 4.70 18.51 -1.58
C GLU A 17 5.17 18.16 -0.15
N ILE A 18 5.38 19.17 0.69
CA ILE A 18 5.75 18.97 2.10
C ILE A 18 4.65 18.24 2.87
N ILE A 19 3.39 18.67 2.71
CA ILE A 19 2.25 18.02 3.37
C ILE A 19 2.12 16.57 2.92
N GLY A 20 2.20 16.31 1.61
CA GLY A 20 2.15 14.95 1.05
C GLY A 20 3.27 14.06 1.61
N THR A 21 4.48 14.59 1.70
CA THR A 21 5.63 13.89 2.28
C THR A 21 5.40 13.55 3.76
N LEU A 22 4.93 14.52 4.56
CA LEU A 22 4.65 14.30 5.98
C LEU A 22 3.53 13.26 6.20
N VAL A 23 2.48 13.30 5.40
CA VAL A 23 1.39 12.32 5.44
C VAL A 23 1.89 10.93 5.04
N GLY A 24 2.72 10.83 3.99
CA GLY A 24 3.35 9.58 3.57
C GLY A 24 4.24 8.97 4.66
N LEU A 25 5.09 9.78 5.31
CA LEU A 25 5.93 9.35 6.42
C LEU A 25 5.10 8.92 7.64
N LEU A 26 4.02 9.64 7.95
CA LEU A 26 3.09 9.26 9.02
C LEU A 26 2.41 7.91 8.71
N TYR A 27 1.95 7.71 7.47
CA TYR A 27 1.35 6.46 7.03
C TYR A 27 2.34 5.30 7.20
N LEU A 28 3.56 5.46 6.73
CA LEU A 28 4.63 4.46 6.83
C LEU A 28 5.03 4.17 8.28
N TRP A 29 5.03 5.20 9.15
CA TRP A 29 5.27 5.03 10.57
C TRP A 29 4.15 4.23 11.26
N LEU A 30 2.88 4.48 10.89
CA LEU A 30 1.73 3.71 11.38
C LEU A 30 1.80 2.25 10.91
N GLU A 31 2.22 2.02 9.67
CA GLU A 31 2.45 0.68 9.11
C GLU A 31 3.58 -0.04 9.82
N TYR A 32 4.72 0.63 10.03
CA TYR A 32 5.84 0.12 10.81
C TYR A 32 5.44 -0.33 12.21
N ARG A 33 4.51 0.38 12.86
CA ARG A 33 3.94 0.03 14.16
C ARG A 33 2.82 -0.99 14.11
N ALA A 34 2.43 -1.45 12.93
CA ALA A 34 1.25 -2.30 12.69
C ALA A 34 -0.04 -1.71 13.31
N SER A 35 -0.18 -0.39 13.28
CA SER A 35 -1.29 0.34 13.87
C SER A 35 -2.50 0.36 12.93
N ILE A 36 -3.70 0.05 13.44
CA ILE A 36 -4.94 0.07 12.66
C ILE A 36 -5.27 1.46 12.08
N TYR A 37 -4.72 2.52 12.68
CA TYR A 37 -4.92 3.90 12.23
C TYR A 37 -4.36 4.18 10.83
N LEU A 38 -3.43 3.34 10.32
CA LEU A 38 -2.97 3.45 8.93
C LEU A 38 -4.13 3.36 7.92
N TRP A 39 -5.13 2.51 8.22
CA TRP A 39 -6.28 2.32 7.37
C TRP A 39 -7.23 3.53 7.38
N ILE A 40 -7.29 4.27 8.50
CA ILE A 40 -8.06 5.53 8.57
C ILE A 40 -7.44 6.57 7.63
N ALA A 41 -6.11 6.74 7.67
CA ALA A 41 -5.40 7.61 6.74
C ALA A 41 -5.60 7.13 5.29
N GLY A 42 -5.51 5.82 5.03
CA GLY A 42 -5.75 5.20 3.73
C GLY A 42 -7.19 5.30 3.22
N ILE A 43 -8.18 5.59 4.07
CA ILE A 43 -9.57 5.86 3.67
C ILE A 43 -9.77 7.35 3.36
N ILE A 44 -9.25 8.24 4.20
CA ILE A 44 -9.51 9.68 4.10
C ILE A 44 -8.91 10.24 2.80
N MET A 45 -7.64 9.92 2.50
CA MET A 45 -6.96 10.50 1.34
C MET A 45 -7.61 10.11 0.01
N PRO A 46 -7.83 8.82 -0.32
CA PRO A 46 -8.52 8.45 -1.55
C PRO A 46 -9.95 8.99 -1.64
N ALA A 47 -10.68 9.04 -0.51
CA ALA A 47 -12.03 9.60 -0.50
C ALA A 47 -12.06 11.06 -0.94
N VAL A 48 -11.09 11.88 -0.50
CA VAL A 48 -10.96 13.28 -0.94
C VAL A 48 -10.56 13.34 -2.42
N TYR A 49 -9.54 12.57 -2.83
CA TYR A 49 -9.03 12.61 -4.20
C TYR A 49 -10.01 12.09 -5.26
N ILE A 50 -10.93 11.19 -4.91
CA ILE A 50 -12.01 10.74 -5.80
C ILE A 50 -12.82 11.94 -6.32
N PHE A 51 -13.19 12.87 -5.46
CA PHE A 51 -13.93 14.08 -5.87
C PHE A 51 -13.05 15.01 -6.70
N VAL A 52 -11.82 15.27 -6.27
CA VAL A 52 -10.88 16.15 -6.98
C VAL A 52 -10.60 15.67 -8.40
N TYR A 53 -10.34 14.38 -8.58
CA TYR A 53 -10.02 13.81 -9.90
C TYR A 53 -11.24 13.68 -10.80
N TYR A 54 -12.42 13.44 -10.22
CA TYR A 54 -13.67 13.43 -10.97
C TYR A 54 -13.95 14.83 -11.56
N ASP A 55 -13.86 15.87 -10.74
CA ASP A 55 -14.10 17.27 -11.17
C ASP A 55 -13.04 17.75 -12.18
N ALA A 56 -11.80 17.27 -12.06
CA ALA A 56 -10.71 17.56 -13.01
C ALA A 56 -10.78 16.75 -14.31
N GLY A 57 -11.72 15.77 -14.45
CA GLY A 57 -11.81 14.89 -15.61
C GLY A 57 -10.69 13.85 -15.70
N LEU A 58 -9.94 13.62 -14.62
CA LEU A 58 -8.83 12.67 -14.54
C LEU A 58 -9.35 11.28 -14.15
N TYR A 59 -10.04 10.61 -15.07
CA TYR A 59 -10.76 9.36 -14.80
C TYR A 59 -9.84 8.18 -14.46
N ALA A 60 -8.60 8.16 -14.93
CA ALA A 60 -7.62 7.13 -14.54
C ALA A 60 -7.25 7.24 -13.06
N ASP A 61 -6.94 8.47 -12.61
CA ASP A 61 -6.61 8.77 -11.21
C ASP A 61 -7.82 8.58 -10.29
N PHE A 62 -9.01 8.94 -10.76
CA PHE A 62 -10.27 8.63 -10.10
C PHE A 62 -10.43 7.11 -9.89
N GLY A 63 -10.21 6.29 -10.93
CA GLY A 63 -10.33 4.83 -10.86
C GLY A 63 -9.36 4.19 -9.87
N ILE A 64 -8.08 4.62 -9.86
CA ILE A 64 -7.08 4.08 -8.93
C ILE A 64 -7.39 4.46 -7.48
N ASN A 65 -7.96 5.66 -7.24
CA ASN A 65 -8.35 6.07 -5.90
C ASN A 65 -9.58 5.30 -5.39
N ILE A 66 -10.52 4.90 -6.26
CA ILE A 66 -11.59 3.95 -5.89
C ILE A 66 -11.00 2.62 -5.44
N TYR A 67 -9.99 2.10 -6.16
CA TYR A 67 -9.29 0.89 -5.75
C TYR A 67 -8.62 1.04 -4.37
N TYR A 68 -7.87 2.13 -4.14
CA TYR A 68 -7.21 2.37 -2.84
C TYR A 68 -8.22 2.51 -1.69
N LEU A 69 -9.34 3.18 -1.91
CA LEU A 69 -10.42 3.28 -0.92
C LEU A 69 -10.99 1.89 -0.58
N GLY A 70 -11.29 1.08 -1.60
CA GLY A 70 -11.75 -0.29 -1.41
C GLY A 70 -10.74 -1.17 -0.66
N ALA A 71 -9.46 -1.08 -1.03
CA ALA A 71 -8.37 -1.80 -0.38
C ALA A 71 -8.20 -1.38 1.10
N ALA A 72 -8.32 -0.08 1.38
CA ALA A 72 -8.22 0.44 2.75
C ALA A 72 -9.39 0.00 3.63
N ILE A 73 -10.63 0.03 3.11
CA ILE A 73 -11.82 -0.48 3.82
C ILE A 73 -11.66 -1.98 4.08
N TYR A 74 -11.23 -2.75 3.07
CA TYR A 74 -10.96 -4.18 3.22
C TYR A 74 -9.90 -4.45 4.29
N GLY A 75 -8.78 -3.73 4.26
CA GLY A 75 -7.70 -3.86 5.23
C GLY A 75 -8.14 -3.53 6.66
N TRP A 76 -8.90 -2.44 6.83
CA TRP A 76 -9.48 -2.06 8.12
C TRP A 76 -10.40 -3.16 8.67
N MET A 77 -11.30 -3.69 7.84
CA MET A 77 -12.19 -4.79 8.23
C MET A 77 -11.40 -6.04 8.60
N MET A 78 -10.39 -6.39 7.82
CA MET A 78 -9.54 -7.56 8.10
C MET A 78 -8.76 -7.41 9.39
N TRP A 79 -8.20 -6.24 9.69
CA TRP A 79 -7.46 -6.03 10.93
C TRP A 79 -8.37 -6.03 12.15
N LYS A 80 -9.57 -5.46 12.04
CA LYS A 80 -10.53 -5.35 13.14
C LYS A 80 -11.28 -6.67 13.39
N TYR A 81 -11.71 -7.36 12.32
CA TYR A 81 -12.61 -8.50 12.42
C TYR A 81 -11.99 -9.82 11.92
N GLY A 82 -10.79 -9.81 11.35
CA GLY A 82 -10.18 -10.99 10.73
C GLY A 82 -9.97 -12.16 11.69
N THR A 83 -9.67 -11.89 12.95
CA THR A 83 -9.58 -12.93 13.99
C THR A 83 -10.94 -13.59 14.23
N PHE A 84 -12.02 -12.83 14.31
CA PHE A 84 -13.38 -13.35 14.47
C PHE A 84 -13.83 -14.19 13.25
N LEU A 85 -13.58 -13.71 12.04
CA LEU A 85 -13.87 -14.43 10.80
C LEU A 85 -13.07 -15.74 10.71
N ARG A 86 -11.80 -15.73 11.06
CA ARG A 86 -10.95 -16.92 11.10
C ARG A 86 -11.47 -17.95 12.09
N ARG A 87 -11.87 -17.54 13.30
CA ARG A 87 -12.48 -18.44 14.30
C ARG A 87 -13.78 -19.07 13.82
N LYS A 88 -14.66 -18.28 13.20
CA LYS A 88 -15.93 -18.77 12.66
C LYS A 88 -15.73 -19.84 11.59
N ILE A 89 -14.76 -19.64 10.69
CA ILE A 89 -14.43 -20.60 9.62
C ILE A 89 -13.78 -21.88 10.20
N LEU A 90 -12.89 -21.74 11.20
CA LEU A 90 -12.23 -22.90 11.82
C LEU A 90 -13.22 -23.73 12.65
N ARG A 91 -14.14 -23.10 13.39
CA ARG A 91 -15.21 -23.82 14.11
C ARG A 91 -16.12 -24.64 13.20
N GLN A 92 -16.31 -24.22 11.95
CA GLN A 92 -17.08 -25.01 10.96
C GLN A 92 -16.32 -26.22 10.40
N LYS A 93 -14.99 -26.23 10.48
CA LYS A 93 -14.16 -27.25 9.81
C LYS A 93 -13.57 -28.35 10.71
N ALA A 94 -13.47 -28.15 12.02
CA ALA A 94 -12.97 -29.18 12.94
C ALA A 94 -13.37 -28.92 14.41
N PRO A 95 -14.05 -29.88 15.07
CA PRO A 95 -14.41 -29.76 16.49
C PRO A 95 -13.25 -30.07 17.47
N VAL A 96 -12.05 -30.40 17.01
CA VAL A 96 -10.97 -30.99 17.85
C VAL A 96 -9.85 -30.01 18.23
N GLN A 97 -9.80 -28.78 17.71
CA GLN A 97 -8.68 -27.86 17.98
C GLN A 97 -8.97 -26.83 19.10
N GLN A 98 -9.39 -27.33 20.28
CA GLN A 98 -9.64 -26.48 21.47
C GLN A 98 -8.36 -25.90 22.12
N VAL A 99 -7.17 -26.39 21.79
CA VAL A 99 -5.91 -25.99 22.45
C VAL A 99 -5.31 -24.71 21.85
N GLU A 100 -5.49 -24.51 20.54
CA GLU A 100 -4.98 -23.32 19.85
C GLU A 100 -5.88 -22.10 20.04
N ASP A 101 -7.15 -22.32 20.37
CA ASP A 101 -8.19 -21.28 20.60
C ASP A 101 -7.92 -20.47 21.89
N ARG A 102 -7.29 -21.07 22.93
CA ARG A 102 -6.98 -20.37 24.19
C ARG A 102 -5.87 -19.33 24.06
N ARG A 103 -4.91 -19.49 23.15
CA ARG A 103 -3.86 -18.50 22.91
C ARG A 103 -4.36 -17.27 22.17
N THR A 104 -5.45 -17.41 21.43
CA THR A 104 -6.05 -16.32 20.64
C THR A 104 -7.21 -15.61 21.36
N GLU A 105 -7.65 -16.08 22.51
CA GLU A 105 -8.77 -15.49 23.26
C GLU A 105 -8.52 -14.05 23.75
N GLY A 106 -7.22 -13.63 23.87
CA GLY A 106 -6.84 -12.27 24.25
C GLY A 106 -6.57 -11.32 23.07
N GLN A 107 -6.43 -11.82 21.84
CA GLN A 107 -6.09 -10.98 20.67
C GLN A 107 -7.35 -10.48 19.97
N LYS A 108 -7.63 -9.18 20.17
CA LYS A 108 -8.73 -8.47 19.47
C LYS A 108 -8.40 -8.18 18.01
N GLU A 109 -7.12 -8.04 17.65
CA GLU A 109 -6.66 -7.70 16.30
C GLU A 109 -6.06 -8.90 15.56
N LEU A 110 -6.03 -8.82 14.22
CA LEU A 110 -5.38 -9.82 13.38
C LEU A 110 -3.87 -9.91 13.71
N PRO A 111 -3.32 -11.09 14.02
CA PRO A 111 -1.89 -11.25 14.30
C PRO A 111 -1.05 -11.13 13.02
N ILE A 112 0.20 -10.66 13.18
CA ILE A 112 1.20 -10.69 12.11
C ILE A 112 1.59 -12.16 11.89
N THR A 113 1.58 -12.61 10.62
CA THR A 113 1.88 -13.99 10.25
C THR A 113 2.74 -14.05 8.99
N ARG A 114 3.28 -15.23 8.68
CA ARG A 114 3.89 -15.49 7.39
C ARG A 114 2.82 -15.85 6.35
N MET A 115 3.07 -15.47 5.12
CA MET A 115 2.22 -15.82 3.99
C MET A 115 2.33 -17.34 3.71
N PRO A 116 1.20 -18.08 3.70
CA PRO A 116 1.22 -19.50 3.31
C PRO A 116 1.67 -19.66 1.85
N VAL A 117 2.54 -20.65 1.61
CA VAL A 117 3.12 -20.93 0.28
C VAL A 117 2.05 -21.16 -0.80
N ARG A 118 0.87 -21.66 -0.42
CA ARG A 118 -0.29 -21.83 -1.34
C ARG A 118 -0.73 -20.57 -2.05
N TYR A 119 -0.43 -19.37 -1.51
CA TYR A 119 -0.76 -18.10 -2.15
C TYR A 119 0.31 -17.63 -3.14
N LEU A 120 1.50 -18.26 -3.16
CA LEU A 120 2.58 -17.80 -4.03
C LEU A 120 2.18 -17.90 -5.51
N LEU A 121 1.71 -19.07 -5.96
CA LEU A 121 1.29 -19.25 -7.35
C LEU A 121 0.12 -18.35 -7.76
N PRO A 122 -1.01 -18.24 -7.01
CA PRO A 122 -2.07 -17.31 -7.33
C PRO A 122 -1.60 -15.86 -7.41
N LEU A 123 -0.77 -15.41 -6.46
CA LEU A 123 -0.26 -14.04 -6.45
C LEU A 123 0.67 -13.75 -7.62
N THR A 124 1.52 -14.72 -8.01
CA THR A 124 2.36 -14.60 -9.20
C THR A 124 1.52 -14.46 -10.47
N VAL A 125 0.44 -15.23 -10.60
CA VAL A 125 -0.48 -15.14 -11.74
C VAL A 125 -1.21 -13.79 -11.74
N ILE A 126 -1.71 -13.34 -10.58
CA ILE A 126 -2.38 -12.03 -10.45
C ILE A 126 -1.39 -10.90 -10.77
N PHE A 127 -0.16 -10.98 -10.26
CA PHE A 127 0.89 -10.01 -10.57
C PHE A 127 1.17 -9.93 -12.07
N ALA A 128 1.37 -11.08 -12.73
CA ALA A 128 1.65 -11.13 -14.17
C ALA A 128 0.47 -10.57 -14.99
N ALA A 129 -0.77 -10.93 -14.63
CA ALA A 129 -1.97 -10.41 -15.29
C ALA A 129 -2.13 -8.90 -15.09
N ALA A 130 -1.91 -8.39 -13.87
CA ALA A 130 -1.94 -6.96 -13.57
C ALA A 130 -0.83 -6.21 -14.30
N LEU A 131 0.41 -6.72 -14.27
CA LEU A 131 1.55 -6.13 -14.97
C LEU A 131 1.25 -5.97 -16.48
N LEU A 132 0.83 -7.06 -17.14
CA LEU A 132 0.55 -7.06 -18.57
C LEU A 132 -0.66 -6.19 -18.91
N GLY A 133 -1.73 -6.26 -18.12
CA GLY A 133 -2.93 -5.46 -18.33
C GLY A 133 -2.67 -3.96 -18.16
N ILE A 134 -1.94 -3.56 -17.11
CA ILE A 134 -1.58 -2.16 -16.88
C ILE A 134 -0.61 -1.69 -17.97
N ALA A 135 0.42 -2.48 -18.31
CA ALA A 135 1.36 -2.14 -19.37
C ALA A 135 0.64 -1.94 -20.73
N TRP A 136 -0.33 -2.81 -21.05
CA TRP A 136 -1.14 -2.66 -22.26
C TRP A 136 -1.93 -1.35 -22.25
N ILE A 137 -2.54 -0.99 -21.12
CA ILE A 137 -3.26 0.28 -20.98
C ILE A 137 -2.30 1.46 -21.12
N LEU A 138 -1.17 1.45 -20.44
CA LEU A 138 -0.21 2.56 -20.47
C LEU A 138 0.41 2.77 -21.85
N VAL A 139 0.73 1.69 -22.55
CA VAL A 139 1.31 1.78 -23.92
C VAL A 139 0.30 2.26 -24.94
N ASN A 140 -0.99 1.87 -24.84
CA ASN A 140 -1.96 2.17 -25.90
C ASN A 140 -2.81 3.41 -25.63
N PHE A 141 -2.95 3.85 -24.38
CA PHE A 141 -3.88 4.91 -23.99
C PHE A 141 -3.26 6.05 -23.19
N THR A 142 -1.95 6.02 -22.96
CA THR A 142 -1.26 7.10 -22.23
C THR A 142 0.09 7.45 -22.86
N ASP A 143 0.62 8.64 -22.50
CA ASP A 143 1.93 9.12 -22.94
C ASP A 143 3.06 8.75 -21.96
N SER A 144 2.90 7.63 -21.21
CA SER A 144 3.92 7.21 -20.26
C SER A 144 5.26 6.92 -20.95
N ASN A 145 6.32 7.55 -20.48
CA ASN A 145 7.68 7.34 -21.00
C ASN A 145 8.32 6.03 -20.51
N VAL A 146 7.75 5.42 -19.45
CA VAL A 146 8.29 4.24 -18.77
C VAL A 146 7.18 3.24 -18.37
N PRO A 147 6.32 2.84 -19.34
CA PRO A 147 5.09 2.10 -19.05
C PRO A 147 5.35 0.78 -18.33
N TRP A 148 6.45 0.09 -18.60
CA TRP A 148 6.78 -1.18 -17.96
C TRP A 148 7.19 -1.02 -16.48
N LEU A 149 7.92 0.04 -16.13
CA LEU A 149 8.31 0.31 -14.75
C LEU A 149 7.11 0.80 -13.93
N ASP A 150 6.28 1.68 -14.50
CA ASP A 150 5.04 2.14 -13.87
C ASP A 150 4.06 0.97 -13.66
N SER A 151 3.97 0.04 -14.63
CA SER A 151 3.15 -1.17 -14.50
C SER A 151 3.67 -2.12 -13.44
N PHE A 152 4.99 -2.29 -13.35
CA PHE A 152 5.61 -3.13 -12.33
C PHE A 152 5.33 -2.60 -10.93
N THR A 153 5.58 -1.32 -10.69
CA THR A 153 5.35 -0.70 -9.37
C THR A 153 3.89 -0.75 -8.98
N THR A 154 2.96 -0.48 -9.90
CA THR A 154 1.52 -0.55 -9.65
C THR A 154 1.06 -1.98 -9.37
N ALA A 155 1.44 -2.96 -10.19
CA ALA A 155 1.07 -4.35 -9.99
C ALA A 155 1.63 -4.91 -8.66
N MET A 156 2.87 -4.55 -8.32
CA MET A 156 3.49 -4.97 -7.06
C MET A 156 2.82 -4.29 -5.85
N SER A 157 2.39 -3.03 -5.98
CA SER A 157 1.64 -2.33 -4.94
C SER A 157 0.27 -2.98 -4.67
N ILE A 158 -0.41 -3.47 -5.70
CA ILE A 158 -1.66 -4.25 -5.54
C ILE A 158 -1.42 -5.48 -4.67
N ILE A 159 -0.36 -6.23 -4.94
CA ILE A 159 0.03 -7.40 -4.16
C ILE A 159 0.44 -7.01 -2.74
N GLY A 160 1.25 -5.95 -2.60
CA GLY A 160 1.69 -5.41 -1.31
C GLY A 160 0.52 -5.02 -0.42
N MET A 161 -0.45 -4.26 -0.95
CA MET A 161 -1.66 -3.86 -0.23
C MET A 161 -2.50 -5.05 0.23
N TRP A 162 -2.65 -6.09 -0.61
CA TRP A 162 -3.35 -7.31 -0.21
C TRP A 162 -2.63 -8.04 0.92
N MET A 163 -1.30 -8.17 0.83
CA MET A 163 -0.49 -8.80 1.89
C MET A 163 -0.52 -7.98 3.18
N LEU A 164 -0.46 -6.65 3.10
CA LEU A 164 -0.60 -5.73 4.23
C LEU A 164 -1.96 -5.90 4.93
N ALA A 165 -3.05 -5.97 4.15
CA ALA A 165 -4.40 -6.19 4.69
C ALA A 165 -4.53 -7.52 5.44
N ARG A 166 -3.70 -8.52 5.12
CA ARG A 166 -3.62 -9.83 5.80
C ARG A 166 -2.59 -9.88 6.92
N LYS A 167 -1.88 -8.78 7.22
CA LYS A 167 -0.75 -8.70 8.15
C LYS A 167 0.34 -9.74 7.85
N TYR A 168 0.62 -10.02 6.57
CA TYR A 168 1.74 -10.87 6.20
C TYR A 168 3.05 -10.09 6.25
N VAL A 169 4.07 -10.66 6.91
CA VAL A 169 5.38 -10.01 7.03
C VAL A 169 6.07 -9.81 5.68
N GLU A 170 5.78 -10.67 4.71
CA GLU A 170 6.32 -10.62 3.36
C GLU A 170 5.87 -9.39 2.56
N GLN A 171 4.84 -8.67 2.99
CA GLN A 171 4.43 -7.43 2.36
C GLN A 171 5.58 -6.39 2.28
N TRP A 172 6.51 -6.41 3.24
CA TRP A 172 7.66 -5.53 3.23
C TRP A 172 8.59 -5.77 2.04
N TRP A 173 8.70 -7.00 1.55
CA TRP A 173 9.45 -7.29 0.33
C TRP A 173 8.83 -6.67 -0.92
N ALA A 174 7.49 -6.63 -0.98
CA ALA A 174 6.80 -5.93 -2.07
C ALA A 174 7.10 -4.43 -2.04
N TRP A 175 7.03 -3.79 -0.86
CA TRP A 175 7.35 -2.37 -0.73
C TRP A 175 8.82 -2.06 -1.02
N ILE A 176 9.77 -2.88 -0.54
CA ILE A 176 11.18 -2.73 -0.88
C ILE A 176 11.37 -2.77 -2.41
N ALA A 177 10.72 -3.71 -3.11
CA ALA A 177 10.82 -3.80 -4.56
C ALA A 177 10.22 -2.56 -5.27
N VAL A 178 9.03 -2.11 -4.83
CA VAL A 178 8.40 -0.89 -5.34
C VAL A 178 9.29 0.33 -5.12
N ASP A 179 9.78 0.53 -3.90
CA ASP A 179 10.53 1.74 -3.53
C ASP A 179 11.88 1.80 -4.22
N VAL A 180 12.60 0.67 -4.35
CA VAL A 180 13.88 0.60 -5.10
C VAL A 180 13.67 0.94 -6.58
N VAL A 181 12.66 0.37 -7.22
CA VAL A 181 12.34 0.65 -8.63
C VAL A 181 11.91 2.10 -8.80
N SER A 182 11.07 2.61 -7.90
CA SER A 182 10.62 4.01 -7.91
C SER A 182 11.78 4.98 -7.70
N THR A 183 12.73 4.66 -6.81
CA THR A 183 13.95 5.47 -6.62
C THR A 183 14.71 5.61 -7.94
N GLY A 184 14.98 4.49 -8.62
CA GLY A 184 15.65 4.51 -9.92
C GLY A 184 14.87 5.26 -10.99
N LEU A 185 13.55 5.09 -11.02
CA LEU A 185 12.65 5.77 -11.94
C LEU A 185 12.67 7.29 -11.76
N TYR A 186 12.62 7.77 -10.51
CA TYR A 186 12.61 9.20 -10.22
C TYR A 186 13.98 9.85 -10.44
N ILE A 187 15.10 9.12 -10.22
CA ILE A 187 16.43 9.57 -10.66
C ILE A 187 16.44 9.74 -12.20
N TYR A 188 15.93 8.76 -12.94
CA TYR A 188 15.85 8.83 -14.39
C TYR A 188 15.01 10.02 -14.89
N LYS A 189 13.92 10.35 -14.18
CA LYS A 189 13.04 11.51 -14.48
C LYS A 189 13.61 12.85 -13.99
N GLY A 190 14.78 12.90 -13.33
CA GLY A 190 15.37 14.11 -12.76
C GLY A 190 14.61 14.68 -11.55
N LEU A 191 13.84 13.85 -10.85
CA LEU A 191 13.06 14.22 -9.67
C LEU A 191 13.80 13.80 -8.38
N ASP A 192 14.94 14.45 -8.12
CA ASP A 192 15.89 14.06 -7.08
C ASP A 192 15.30 14.02 -5.67
N PHE A 193 14.43 14.99 -5.33
CA PHE A 193 13.75 15.02 -4.02
C PHE A 193 12.85 13.79 -3.83
N THR A 194 12.03 13.48 -4.82
CA THR A 194 11.14 12.31 -4.81
C THR A 194 11.94 11.01 -4.80
N ALA A 195 13.03 10.94 -5.56
CA ALA A 195 13.95 9.80 -5.54
C ALA A 195 14.54 9.58 -4.14
N GLY A 196 15.01 10.65 -3.49
CA GLY A 196 15.49 10.60 -2.11
C GLY A 196 14.44 10.12 -1.11
N LEU A 197 13.18 10.53 -1.29
CA LEU A 197 12.07 10.10 -0.46
C LEU A 197 11.80 8.59 -0.60
N TYR A 198 11.76 8.04 -1.82
CA TYR A 198 11.60 6.60 -2.05
C TYR A 198 12.81 5.79 -1.57
N GLY A 199 14.02 6.34 -1.67
CA GLY A 199 15.22 5.76 -1.04
C GLY A 199 15.07 5.66 0.48
N LEU A 200 14.54 6.69 1.14
CA LEU A 200 14.20 6.66 2.55
C LEU A 200 13.11 5.61 2.87
N TYR A 201 12.07 5.51 2.05
CA TYR A 201 11.01 4.50 2.20
C TYR A 201 11.59 3.08 2.12
N THR A 202 12.52 2.82 1.18
CA THR A 202 13.25 1.54 1.09
C THR A 202 13.94 1.19 2.42
N ILE A 203 14.65 2.15 3.02
CA ILE A 203 15.35 1.95 4.30
C ILE A 203 14.34 1.64 5.42
N ILE A 204 13.25 2.41 5.51
CA ILE A 204 12.19 2.18 6.51
C ILE A 204 11.52 0.82 6.30
N ALA A 205 11.29 0.40 5.06
CA ALA A 205 10.69 -0.89 4.74
C ALA A 205 11.59 -2.06 5.18
N ILE A 206 12.91 -1.95 5.02
CA ILE A 206 13.86 -2.94 5.54
C ILE A 206 13.74 -3.06 7.07
N PHE A 207 13.75 -1.94 7.79
CA PHE A 207 13.56 -1.95 9.25
C PHE A 207 12.15 -2.45 9.64
N GLY A 208 11.13 -2.13 8.85
CA GLY A 208 9.77 -2.60 9.02
C GLY A 208 9.67 -4.13 8.97
N TYR A 209 10.34 -4.76 8.01
CA TYR A 209 10.42 -6.21 7.92
C TYR A 209 11.00 -6.84 9.20
N PHE A 210 12.12 -6.35 9.69
CA PHE A 210 12.73 -6.88 10.92
C PHE A 210 11.86 -6.62 12.15
N LYS A 211 11.21 -5.45 12.22
CA LYS A 211 10.28 -5.10 13.30
C LYS A 211 9.09 -6.06 13.34
N TRP A 212 8.42 -6.26 12.19
CA TRP A 212 7.26 -7.14 12.11
C TRP A 212 7.63 -8.60 12.39
N ARG A 213 8.79 -9.03 11.90
CA ARG A 213 9.31 -10.37 12.20
C ARG A 213 9.54 -10.57 13.70
N LYS A 214 10.04 -9.55 14.42
CA LYS A 214 10.19 -9.58 15.87
C LYS A 214 8.84 -9.58 16.59
N MET A 215 7.85 -8.83 16.09
CA MET A 215 6.50 -8.78 16.65
C MET A 215 5.75 -10.10 16.47
N MET A 216 5.98 -10.82 15.35
CA MET A 216 5.37 -12.12 15.06
C MET A 216 5.86 -13.22 16.04
N ASN A 217 7.08 -13.13 16.55
CA ASN A 217 7.69 -14.12 17.42
C ASN A 217 7.42 -13.87 18.93
N LYS A 218 6.65 -12.82 19.27
CA LYS A 218 6.20 -12.53 20.64
C LYS A 218 4.80 -13.09 20.88
#